data_a04c06cb7dc822e7081f2212efa247d5
#
_entry.id   a04c06cb7dc822e7081f2212efa247d5
#
_cell.length_a   1.000
_cell.length_b   1.000
_cell.length_c   1.000
_cell.angle_alpha   90.00
_cell.angle_beta   90.00
_cell.angle_gamma   90.00
#
_symmetry.space_group_name_H-M   'P 1'
#
loop_
_entity.id
_entity.type
_entity.pdbx_description
1 polymer ?
#
loop_
_entity_poly.entity_id
_entity_poly.type
_entity_poly.pdbx_seq_one_letter_code
_entity_poly.pdbx_strand_id
1 'polypeptide(L)'
;MQIITIYQGASGSGEELADSVAQALGYGPVDREVLVQASLQYGIPESKLNEIVEREPSWWATFTRNLDPYRIALQAAFCELARDHGIVYHGHLGHELIPKFQHVLKVLLTAPMEMRVEQVRARHKLNEIAARRYVDEVDKARTRRLQGMFGADWRDASRYDLVVNLGHMSVATAKQLIVAAAHAPDYQMTQASKQAFENFALASRVRATLALAEDLSQVRVEIKVNEGDIIVSGTVPEWITARQVVTHIEAIPGIKHVQADLTTLPSSLGMTS
;
A
#
# COMPACT_ATOMS: atom_id res chain seq x y z
N MET A 1 13.77 -13.18 -5.47
CA MET A 1 12.50 -12.45 -5.69
C MET A 1 12.45 -11.31 -4.68
N GLN A 2 12.32 -10.06 -5.14
CA GLN A 2 12.25 -8.89 -4.27
C GLN A 2 11.00 -8.08 -4.59
N ILE A 3 10.58 -7.26 -3.64
CA ILE A 3 9.54 -6.26 -3.81
C ILE A 3 10.22 -4.90 -3.73
N ILE A 4 10.13 -4.12 -4.80
CA ILE A 4 10.71 -2.79 -4.87
C ILE A 4 9.57 -1.79 -4.96
N THR A 5 9.54 -0.82 -4.04
CA THR A 5 8.60 0.29 -4.11
C THR A 5 9.34 1.57 -4.43
N ILE A 6 8.91 2.28 -5.46
CA ILE A 6 9.49 3.56 -5.87
C ILE A 6 8.44 4.65 -5.68
N TYR A 7 8.70 5.54 -4.72
CA TYR A 7 7.88 6.71 -4.47
C TYR A 7 8.54 7.96 -5.05
N GLN A 8 7.74 8.86 -5.58
CA GLN A 8 8.21 10.14 -6.10
C GLN A 8 7.19 11.25 -5.81
N GLY A 9 7.66 12.47 -5.51
CA GLY A 9 6.85 13.68 -5.54
C GLY A 9 6.37 14.01 -6.96
N ALA A 10 5.63 15.11 -7.15
CA ALA A 10 5.16 15.53 -8.47
C ALA A 10 6.35 15.76 -9.42
N SER A 11 6.59 14.83 -10.35
CA SER A 11 7.57 14.91 -11.46
C SER A 11 7.34 13.74 -12.43
N GLY A 12 8.06 13.69 -13.55
CA GLY A 12 7.77 12.77 -14.65
C GLY A 12 8.70 11.56 -14.82
N SER A 13 9.77 11.42 -14.02
CA SER A 13 10.82 10.42 -14.31
C SER A 13 10.66 9.08 -13.57
N GLY A 14 9.72 8.98 -12.62
CA GLY A 14 9.58 7.80 -11.76
C GLY A 14 9.04 6.57 -12.48
N GLU A 15 8.08 6.77 -13.37
CA GLU A 15 7.48 5.70 -14.19
C GLU A 15 8.53 5.05 -15.10
N GLU A 16 9.24 5.87 -15.90
CA GLU A 16 10.32 5.42 -16.76
C GLU A 16 11.42 4.68 -16.00
N LEU A 17 11.79 5.20 -14.83
CA LEU A 17 12.79 4.54 -13.97
C LEU A 17 12.28 3.20 -13.47
N ALA A 18 11.04 3.12 -12.97
CA ALA A 18 10.45 1.89 -12.47
C ALA A 18 10.40 0.80 -13.55
N ASP A 19 9.94 1.16 -14.75
CA ASP A 19 9.91 0.26 -15.91
C ASP A 19 11.30 -0.26 -16.26
N SER A 20 12.29 0.65 -16.29
CA SER A 20 13.67 0.30 -16.60
C SER A 20 14.33 -0.60 -15.53
N VAL A 21 13.96 -0.42 -14.25
CA VAL A 21 14.39 -1.29 -13.14
C VAL A 21 13.70 -2.65 -13.25
N ALA A 22 12.39 -2.67 -13.48
CA ALA A 22 11.61 -3.91 -13.66
C ALA A 22 12.18 -4.75 -14.80
N GLN A 23 12.44 -4.13 -15.96
CA GLN A 23 13.05 -4.80 -17.10
C GLN A 23 14.44 -5.38 -16.76
N ALA A 24 15.28 -4.63 -16.04
CA ALA A 24 16.63 -5.07 -15.69
C ALA A 24 16.64 -6.26 -14.72
N LEU A 25 15.62 -6.37 -13.88
CA LEU A 25 15.47 -7.45 -12.90
C LEU A 25 14.63 -8.63 -13.42
N GLY A 26 14.00 -8.49 -14.59
CA GLY A 26 13.03 -9.47 -15.12
C GLY A 26 11.75 -9.53 -14.29
N TYR A 27 11.34 -8.41 -13.67
CA TYR A 27 10.14 -8.28 -12.85
C TYR A 27 9.01 -7.59 -13.60
N GLY A 28 7.76 -7.82 -13.15
CA GLY A 28 6.62 -7.07 -13.64
C GLY A 28 6.59 -5.65 -13.05
N PRO A 29 6.43 -4.60 -13.88
CA PRO A 29 6.08 -3.29 -13.36
C PRO A 29 4.64 -3.33 -12.85
N VAL A 30 4.39 -2.68 -11.69
CA VAL A 30 3.08 -2.59 -11.06
C VAL A 30 2.83 -1.14 -10.65
N ASP A 31 1.73 -0.59 -11.11
CA ASP A 31 1.26 0.76 -10.74
C ASP A 31 -0.24 0.69 -10.42
N ARG A 32 -1.09 0.84 -11.42
CA ARG A 32 -2.56 0.85 -11.26
C ARG A 32 -3.15 -0.54 -11.09
N GLU A 33 -2.41 -1.59 -11.37
CA GLU A 33 -2.84 -2.98 -11.22
C GLU A 33 -3.31 -3.29 -9.80
N VAL A 34 -2.73 -2.61 -8.78
CA VAL A 34 -3.18 -2.73 -7.39
C VAL A 34 -4.62 -2.27 -7.23
N LEU A 35 -5.03 -1.19 -7.92
CA LEU A 35 -6.40 -0.68 -7.88
C LEU A 35 -7.35 -1.65 -8.59
N VAL A 36 -6.95 -2.14 -9.76
CA VAL A 36 -7.74 -3.13 -10.53
C VAL A 36 -7.90 -4.40 -9.72
N GLN A 37 -6.83 -4.92 -9.13
CA GLN A 37 -6.87 -6.11 -8.28
C GLN A 37 -7.78 -5.93 -7.07
N ALA A 38 -7.69 -4.78 -6.38
CA ALA A 38 -8.57 -4.47 -5.25
C ALA A 38 -10.04 -4.37 -5.67
N SER A 39 -10.31 -3.77 -6.84
CA SER A 39 -11.65 -3.67 -7.40
C SER A 39 -12.24 -5.04 -7.70
N LEU A 40 -11.51 -5.89 -8.41
CA LEU A 40 -11.96 -7.24 -8.80
C LEU A 40 -12.17 -8.15 -7.59
N GLN A 41 -11.26 -8.11 -6.62
CA GLN A 41 -11.27 -9.03 -5.50
C GLN A 41 -12.30 -8.65 -4.42
N TYR A 42 -12.52 -7.35 -4.22
CA TYR A 42 -13.32 -6.83 -3.10
C TYR A 42 -14.58 -6.07 -3.54
N GLY A 43 -14.89 -6.04 -4.83
CA GLY A 43 -16.10 -5.40 -5.35
C GLY A 43 -16.13 -3.87 -5.18
N ILE A 44 -15.00 -3.23 -4.90
CA ILE A 44 -14.91 -1.78 -4.75
C ILE A 44 -14.74 -1.16 -6.14
N PRO A 45 -15.60 -0.23 -6.58
CA PRO A 45 -15.43 0.40 -7.89
C PRO A 45 -14.03 1.03 -8.05
N GLU A 46 -13.33 0.73 -9.15
CA GLU A 46 -11.99 1.26 -9.42
C GLU A 46 -11.97 2.80 -9.39
N SER A 47 -13.04 3.43 -9.88
CA SER A 47 -13.20 4.89 -9.81
C SER A 47 -13.13 5.43 -8.38
N LYS A 48 -13.70 4.70 -7.42
CA LYS A 48 -13.65 5.04 -5.99
C LYS A 48 -12.25 4.87 -5.42
N LEU A 49 -11.58 3.77 -5.74
CA LEU A 49 -10.19 3.53 -5.32
C LEU A 49 -9.27 4.59 -5.91
N ASN A 50 -9.43 4.91 -7.20
CA ASN A 50 -8.66 5.94 -7.87
C ASN A 50 -8.90 7.35 -7.28
N GLU A 51 -10.14 7.68 -6.90
CA GLU A 51 -10.45 8.92 -6.20
C GLU A 51 -9.69 9.02 -4.87
N ILE A 52 -9.64 7.93 -4.11
CA ILE A 52 -8.92 7.87 -2.82
C ILE A 52 -7.41 7.97 -3.02
N VAL A 53 -6.86 7.35 -4.07
CA VAL A 53 -5.41 7.33 -4.34
C VAL A 53 -4.94 8.60 -5.05
N GLU A 54 -5.70 9.16 -6.00
CA GLU A 54 -5.25 10.25 -6.87
C GLU A 54 -5.85 11.61 -6.52
N ARG A 55 -7.09 11.67 -6.03
CA ARG A 55 -7.81 12.91 -5.76
C ARG A 55 -7.90 13.18 -4.26
N GLU A 56 -7.94 14.47 -3.90
CA GLU A 56 -8.47 14.89 -2.60
C GLU A 56 -9.99 15.02 -2.73
N PRO A 57 -10.76 14.18 -2.07
CA PRO A 57 -12.19 14.42 -1.96
C PRO A 57 -12.41 15.70 -1.15
N SER A 58 -13.27 16.60 -1.62
CA SER A 58 -13.68 17.80 -0.90
C SER A 58 -14.35 17.51 0.47
N TRP A 59 -14.78 16.27 0.67
CA TRP A 59 -15.38 15.71 1.87
C TRP A 59 -14.38 15.00 2.80
N TRP A 60 -13.08 15.05 2.50
CA TRP A 60 -12.01 14.39 3.26
C TRP A 60 -12.02 14.73 4.76
N ALA A 61 -12.39 15.96 5.12
CA ALA A 61 -12.50 16.39 6.53
C ALA A 61 -13.60 15.63 7.31
N THR A 62 -14.61 15.09 6.63
CA THR A 62 -15.71 14.36 7.25
C THR A 62 -15.49 12.83 7.25
N PHE A 63 -14.57 12.32 6.43
CA PHE A 63 -14.44 10.90 6.08
C PHE A 63 -13.16 10.20 6.60
N THR A 64 -12.31 10.88 7.34
CA THR A 64 -11.08 10.27 7.90
C THR A 64 -11.35 9.03 8.75
N ARG A 65 -12.57 8.83 9.23
CA ARG A 65 -12.99 7.63 9.98
C ARG A 65 -13.28 6.40 9.09
N ASN A 66 -13.41 6.54 7.77
CA ASN A 66 -13.84 5.46 6.86
C ASN A 66 -12.85 5.09 5.75
N LEU A 67 -11.58 5.48 5.86
CA LEU A 67 -10.55 5.09 4.88
C LEU A 67 -9.94 3.70 5.15
N ASP A 68 -10.10 3.19 6.36
CA ASP A 68 -9.52 1.90 6.76
C ASP A 68 -9.93 0.73 5.85
N PRO A 69 -11.19 0.54 5.44
CA PRO A 69 -11.55 -0.56 4.55
C PRO A 69 -10.83 -0.50 3.20
N TYR A 70 -10.68 0.71 2.64
CA TYR A 70 -9.99 0.90 1.35
C TYR A 70 -8.48 0.67 1.47
N ARG A 71 -7.87 1.17 2.54
CA ARG A 71 -6.47 0.92 2.86
C ARG A 71 -6.20 -0.57 3.02
N ILE A 72 -7.07 -1.27 3.75
CA ILE A 72 -6.98 -2.72 3.98
C ILE A 72 -7.13 -3.49 2.65
N ALA A 73 -8.09 -3.11 1.80
CA ALA A 73 -8.27 -3.71 0.48
C ALA A 73 -7.07 -3.51 -0.44
N LEU A 74 -6.52 -2.29 -0.49
CA LEU A 74 -5.33 -1.97 -1.27
C LEU A 74 -4.09 -2.74 -0.76
N GLN A 75 -3.94 -2.88 0.55
CA GLN A 75 -2.87 -3.65 1.16
C GLN A 75 -2.96 -5.13 0.78
N ALA A 76 -4.14 -5.72 0.87
CA ALA A 76 -4.36 -7.11 0.52
C ALA A 76 -4.13 -7.36 -0.98
N ALA A 77 -4.63 -6.48 -1.85
CA ALA A 77 -4.40 -6.55 -3.29
C ALA A 77 -2.92 -6.40 -3.67
N PHE A 78 -2.20 -5.47 -3.02
CA PHE A 78 -0.76 -5.33 -3.21
C PHE A 78 -0.01 -6.61 -2.83
N CYS A 79 -0.34 -7.21 -1.68
CA CYS A 79 0.28 -8.46 -1.25
C CYS A 79 0.01 -9.62 -2.22
N GLU A 80 -1.18 -9.68 -2.81
CA GLU A 80 -1.53 -10.72 -3.77
C GLU A 80 -0.71 -10.60 -5.06
N LEU A 81 -0.54 -9.38 -5.59
CA LEU A 81 0.31 -9.12 -6.75
C LEU A 81 1.80 -9.42 -6.48
N ALA A 82 2.24 -9.20 -5.25
CA ALA A 82 3.64 -9.39 -4.86
C ALA A 82 3.99 -10.82 -4.42
N ARG A 83 3.00 -11.74 -4.35
CA ARG A 83 3.15 -13.05 -3.72
C ARG A 83 4.01 -14.03 -4.52
N ASP A 84 3.76 -14.09 -5.83
CA ASP A 84 4.33 -15.15 -6.67
C ASP A 84 5.51 -14.67 -7.52
N HIS A 85 5.70 -13.36 -7.65
CA HIS A 85 6.70 -12.78 -8.54
C HIS A 85 7.43 -11.60 -7.88
N GLY A 86 8.65 -11.30 -8.34
CA GLY A 86 9.30 -10.04 -8.05
C GLY A 86 8.51 -8.90 -8.73
N ILE A 87 8.30 -7.81 -8.03
CA ILE A 87 7.58 -6.65 -8.56
C ILE A 87 8.37 -5.36 -8.34
N VAL A 88 8.21 -4.43 -9.25
CA VAL A 88 8.60 -3.03 -9.07
C VAL A 88 7.33 -2.19 -9.10
N TYR A 89 6.92 -1.72 -7.92
CA TYR A 89 5.76 -0.86 -7.77
C TYR A 89 6.18 0.61 -7.87
N HIS A 90 5.60 1.34 -8.81
CA HIS A 90 5.67 2.79 -8.87
C HIS A 90 4.32 3.38 -8.49
N GLY A 91 4.29 4.20 -7.45
CA GLY A 91 3.03 4.81 -6.99
C GLY A 91 3.16 5.47 -5.62
N HIS A 92 2.02 5.98 -5.11
CA HIS A 92 2.03 6.88 -3.97
C HIS A 92 1.85 6.19 -2.61
N LEU A 93 1.52 4.90 -2.57
CA LEU A 93 1.16 4.21 -1.33
C LEU A 93 2.03 2.98 -1.03
N GLY A 94 2.68 2.38 -2.03
CA GLY A 94 3.33 1.07 -1.91
C GLY A 94 4.32 0.94 -0.75
N HIS A 95 5.10 1.98 -0.47
CA HIS A 95 6.05 1.99 0.64
C HIS A 95 5.38 1.94 2.03
N GLU A 96 4.09 2.30 2.14
CA GLU A 96 3.31 2.23 3.36
C GLU A 96 2.37 1.02 3.41
N LEU A 97 1.96 0.49 2.25
CA LEU A 97 1.10 -0.69 2.19
C LEU A 97 1.81 -1.95 2.68
N ILE A 98 3.14 -2.00 2.58
CA ILE A 98 3.93 -3.15 2.99
C ILE A 98 4.88 -2.81 4.14
N PRO A 99 4.92 -3.61 5.22
CA PRO A 99 5.92 -3.49 6.28
C PRO A 99 7.33 -3.74 5.77
N LYS A 100 8.31 -3.55 6.64
CA LYS A 100 9.69 -3.87 6.34
C LYS A 100 9.92 -5.38 6.44
N PHE A 101 10.09 -6.05 5.29
CA PHE A 101 10.61 -7.40 5.19
C PHE A 101 12.00 -7.34 4.57
N GLN A 102 12.84 -8.34 4.82
CA GLN A 102 14.21 -8.37 4.29
C GLN A 102 14.26 -8.20 2.76
N HIS A 103 13.35 -8.81 2.02
CA HIS A 103 13.29 -8.76 0.55
C HIS A 103 12.45 -7.59 -0.01
N VAL A 104 12.22 -6.55 0.79
CA VAL A 104 11.54 -5.31 0.38
C VAL A 104 12.53 -4.16 0.34
N LEU A 105 12.67 -3.51 -0.81
CA LEU A 105 13.48 -2.32 -1.02
C LEU A 105 12.56 -1.12 -1.24
N LYS A 106 12.60 -0.15 -0.34
CA LYS A 106 11.81 1.09 -0.42
C LYS A 106 12.68 2.23 -0.92
N VAL A 107 12.30 2.81 -2.06
CA VAL A 107 13.05 3.88 -2.73
C VAL A 107 12.25 5.16 -2.78
N LEU A 108 12.88 6.26 -2.38
CA LEU A 108 12.37 7.62 -2.59
C LEU A 108 13.18 8.31 -3.70
N LEU A 109 12.49 8.79 -4.72
CA LEU A 109 13.07 9.68 -5.71
C LEU A 109 12.77 11.13 -5.38
N THR A 110 13.82 11.93 -5.34
CA THR A 110 13.72 13.38 -5.15
C THR A 110 14.35 14.12 -6.33
N ALA A 111 13.95 15.35 -6.54
CA ALA A 111 14.59 16.27 -7.51
C ALA A 111 14.41 17.71 -7.04
N PRO A 112 15.32 18.64 -7.41
CA PRO A 112 15.14 20.06 -7.15
C PRO A 112 13.81 20.60 -7.72
N MET A 113 13.24 21.58 -7.03
CA MET A 113 11.94 22.16 -7.41
C MET A 113 11.93 22.67 -8.84
N GLU A 114 12.98 23.34 -9.27
CA GLU A 114 13.11 23.90 -10.61
C GLU A 114 13.05 22.81 -11.69
N MET A 115 13.73 21.70 -11.47
CA MET A 115 13.71 20.55 -12.38
C MET A 115 12.31 19.91 -12.44
N ARG A 116 11.64 19.78 -11.32
CA ARG A 116 10.28 19.25 -11.23
C ARG A 116 9.27 20.15 -11.94
N VAL A 117 9.39 21.46 -11.76
CA VAL A 117 8.59 22.46 -12.45
C VAL A 117 8.78 22.36 -13.97
N GLU A 118 10.02 22.24 -14.43
CA GLU A 118 10.30 22.12 -15.88
C GLU A 118 9.71 20.83 -16.48
N GLN A 119 9.82 19.71 -15.79
CA GLN A 119 9.19 18.44 -16.21
C GLN A 119 7.65 18.56 -16.30
N VAL A 120 7.01 19.18 -15.30
CA VAL A 120 5.57 19.43 -15.29
C VAL A 120 5.17 20.39 -16.42
N ARG A 121 5.96 21.45 -16.67
CA ARG A 121 5.75 22.38 -17.80
C ARG A 121 5.73 21.62 -19.14
N ALA A 122 6.73 20.80 -19.38
CA ALA A 122 6.86 20.03 -20.60
C ALA A 122 5.68 19.04 -20.77
N ARG A 123 5.35 18.29 -19.72
CA ARG A 123 4.32 17.24 -19.75
C ARG A 123 2.89 17.82 -19.91
N HIS A 124 2.58 18.90 -19.20
CA HIS A 124 1.21 19.46 -19.13
C HIS A 124 1.03 20.74 -19.96
N LYS A 125 2.07 21.19 -20.66
CA LYS A 125 2.07 22.43 -21.47
C LYS A 125 1.65 23.67 -20.67
N LEU A 126 2.12 23.76 -19.42
CA LEU A 126 1.82 24.85 -18.50
C LEU A 126 2.91 25.95 -18.58
N ASN A 127 2.56 27.17 -18.21
CA ASN A 127 3.56 28.18 -17.90
C ASN A 127 4.24 27.89 -16.53
N GLU A 128 5.33 28.56 -16.23
CA GLU A 128 6.14 28.29 -15.03
C GLU A 128 5.35 28.48 -13.73
N ILE A 129 4.55 29.55 -13.62
CA ILE A 129 3.75 29.84 -12.42
C ILE A 129 2.71 28.73 -12.19
N ALA A 130 2.01 28.32 -13.24
CA ALA A 130 1.02 27.27 -13.16
C ALA A 130 1.64 25.89 -12.84
N ALA A 131 2.83 25.60 -13.42
CA ALA A 131 3.54 24.36 -13.16
C ALA A 131 4.06 24.29 -11.72
N ARG A 132 4.61 25.39 -11.19
CA ARG A 132 5.05 25.47 -9.78
C ARG A 132 3.88 25.26 -8.82
N ARG A 133 2.76 25.93 -9.08
CA ARG A 133 1.54 25.73 -8.32
C ARG A 133 1.04 24.28 -8.38
N TYR A 134 1.05 23.67 -9.55
CA TYR A 134 0.70 22.26 -9.71
C TYR A 134 1.57 21.33 -8.86
N VAL A 135 2.90 21.52 -8.89
CA VAL A 135 3.84 20.74 -8.06
C VAL A 135 3.51 20.88 -6.58
N ASP A 136 3.31 22.12 -6.11
CA ASP A 136 2.99 22.39 -4.69
C ASP A 136 1.65 21.77 -4.27
N GLU A 137 0.62 21.86 -5.12
CA GLU A 137 -0.72 21.31 -4.84
C GLU A 137 -0.68 19.77 -4.78
N VAL A 138 -0.01 19.14 -5.73
CA VAL A 138 0.15 17.67 -5.75
C VAL A 138 0.92 17.17 -4.54
N ASP A 139 2.03 17.82 -4.18
CA ASP A 139 2.82 17.41 -3.01
C ASP A 139 2.04 17.57 -1.70
N LYS A 140 1.29 18.66 -1.56
CA LYS A 140 0.39 18.88 -0.41
C LYS A 140 -0.70 17.81 -0.35
N ALA A 141 -1.31 17.48 -1.50
CA ALA A 141 -2.34 16.44 -1.58
C ALA A 141 -1.78 15.07 -1.14
N ARG A 142 -0.60 14.70 -1.63
CA ARG A 142 0.09 13.46 -1.26
C ARG A 142 0.45 13.42 0.22
N THR A 143 0.96 14.53 0.76
CA THR A 143 1.29 14.63 2.19
C THR A 143 0.05 14.41 3.06
N ARG A 144 -1.06 15.12 2.76
CA ARG A 144 -2.30 14.98 3.52
C ARG A 144 -2.87 13.56 3.45
N ARG A 145 -2.81 12.93 2.26
CA ARG A 145 -3.27 11.56 2.06
C ARG A 145 -2.48 10.56 2.90
N LEU A 146 -1.15 10.58 2.82
CA LEU A 146 -0.32 9.69 3.62
C LEU A 146 -0.49 9.92 5.11
N GLN A 147 -0.59 11.18 5.53
CA GLN A 147 -0.87 11.52 6.93
C GLN A 147 -2.22 10.97 7.38
N GLY A 148 -3.27 11.09 6.55
CA GLY A 148 -4.62 10.61 6.88
C GLY A 148 -4.74 9.09 6.89
N MET A 149 -4.07 8.38 5.99
CA MET A 149 -4.16 6.92 5.86
C MET A 149 -3.18 6.17 6.75
N PHE A 150 -1.99 6.72 6.98
CA PHE A 150 -0.87 6.00 7.61
C PHE A 150 -0.19 6.77 8.74
N GLY A 151 -0.58 8.02 9.01
CA GLY A 151 0.11 8.89 9.96
C GLY A 151 1.55 9.23 9.52
N ALA A 152 1.85 9.22 8.22
CA ALA A 152 3.18 9.27 7.65
C ALA A 152 3.44 10.54 6.83
N ASP A 153 4.69 11.02 6.84
CA ASP A 153 5.18 12.02 5.88
C ASP A 153 6.10 11.32 4.87
N TRP A 154 5.79 11.42 3.59
CA TRP A 154 6.60 10.81 2.53
C TRP A 154 8.01 11.41 2.40
N ARG A 155 8.24 12.60 2.96
CA ARG A 155 9.55 13.26 2.94
C ARG A 155 10.49 12.77 4.04
N ASP A 156 9.98 11.98 4.98
CA ASP A 156 10.80 11.37 6.02
C ASP A 156 11.68 10.27 5.42
N ALA A 157 12.98 10.59 5.26
CA ALA A 157 13.96 9.69 4.67
C ALA A 157 14.13 8.36 5.45
N SER A 158 13.81 8.34 6.75
CA SER A 158 13.92 7.12 7.58
C SER A 158 12.94 6.02 7.20
N ARG A 159 11.95 6.35 6.38
CA ARG A 159 10.92 5.41 5.87
C ARG A 159 11.37 4.64 4.62
N TYR A 160 12.52 5.00 4.06
CA TYR A 160 13.07 4.43 2.84
C TYR A 160 14.44 3.81 3.10
N ASP A 161 14.79 2.82 2.30
CA ASP A 161 16.09 2.20 2.33
C ASP A 161 17.08 2.94 1.42
N LEU A 162 16.57 3.58 0.35
CA LEU A 162 17.37 4.34 -0.60
C LEU A 162 16.65 5.65 -0.96
N VAL A 163 17.36 6.79 -0.84
CA VAL A 163 16.89 8.10 -1.29
C VAL A 163 17.78 8.57 -2.42
N VAL A 164 17.21 8.75 -3.61
CA VAL A 164 17.93 9.11 -4.83
C VAL A 164 17.52 10.50 -5.29
N ASN A 165 18.48 11.43 -5.37
CA ASN A 165 18.24 12.77 -5.88
C ASN A 165 18.65 12.86 -7.36
N LEU A 166 17.67 13.09 -8.22
CA LEU A 166 17.86 13.21 -9.66
C LEU A 166 18.37 14.60 -10.12
N GLY A 167 18.72 15.50 -9.20
CA GLY A 167 19.22 16.84 -9.53
C GLY A 167 20.52 16.83 -10.33
N HIS A 168 21.41 15.87 -10.02
CA HIS A 168 22.67 15.66 -10.75
C HIS A 168 22.83 14.24 -11.27
N MET A 169 21.97 13.34 -10.86
CA MET A 169 22.03 11.93 -11.22
C MET A 169 21.09 11.65 -12.39
N SER A 170 21.59 10.99 -13.42
CA SER A 170 20.75 10.53 -14.52
C SER A 170 19.83 9.38 -14.08
N VAL A 171 18.70 9.21 -14.79
CA VAL A 171 17.80 8.04 -14.61
C VAL A 171 18.56 6.72 -14.79
N ALA A 172 19.50 6.68 -15.74
CA ALA A 172 20.34 5.49 -16.00
C ALA A 172 21.22 5.13 -14.78
N THR A 173 21.85 6.13 -14.15
CA THR A 173 22.65 5.90 -12.93
C THR A 173 21.75 5.51 -11.75
N ALA A 174 20.60 6.16 -11.58
CA ALA A 174 19.63 5.82 -10.54
C ALA A 174 19.16 4.36 -10.68
N LYS A 175 18.84 3.91 -11.91
CA LYS A 175 18.53 2.51 -12.21
C LYS A 175 19.65 1.56 -11.74
N GLN A 176 20.90 1.85 -12.09
CA GLN A 176 22.05 1.00 -11.69
C GLN A 176 22.15 0.88 -10.17
N LEU A 177 21.96 1.97 -9.42
CA LEU A 177 21.99 1.97 -7.96
C LEU A 177 20.87 1.12 -7.36
N ILE A 178 19.64 1.26 -7.87
CA ILE A 178 18.48 0.49 -7.38
C ILE A 178 18.67 -1.00 -7.67
N VAL A 179 19.12 -1.35 -8.88
CA VAL A 179 19.40 -2.75 -9.27
C VAL A 179 20.53 -3.33 -8.42
N ALA A 180 21.60 -2.57 -8.17
CA ALA A 180 22.69 -3.00 -7.30
C ALA A 180 22.22 -3.23 -5.86
N ALA A 181 21.40 -2.32 -5.30
CA ALA A 181 20.79 -2.48 -3.98
C ALA A 181 19.89 -3.72 -3.93
N ALA A 182 19.05 -3.94 -4.94
CA ALA A 182 18.19 -5.13 -5.01
C ALA A 182 18.99 -6.45 -5.01
N HIS A 183 20.20 -6.46 -5.60
CA HIS A 183 21.07 -7.63 -5.59
C HIS A 183 21.91 -7.78 -4.31
N ALA A 184 21.93 -6.77 -3.43
CA ALA A 184 22.69 -6.86 -2.17
C ALA A 184 22.13 -7.96 -1.25
N PRO A 185 22.99 -8.61 -0.44
CA PRO A 185 22.55 -9.66 0.48
C PRO A 185 21.44 -9.22 1.45
N ASP A 186 21.42 -7.94 1.82
CA ASP A 186 20.44 -7.33 2.72
C ASP A 186 18.99 -7.43 2.20
N TYR A 187 18.83 -7.51 0.86
CA TYR A 187 17.51 -7.57 0.20
C TYR A 187 17.22 -8.92 -0.46
N GLN A 188 18.02 -9.93 -0.18
CA GLN A 188 17.72 -11.27 -0.69
C GLN A 188 16.61 -11.93 0.12
N MET A 189 15.68 -12.57 -0.59
CA MET A 189 14.62 -13.33 0.05
C MET A 189 15.21 -14.55 0.77
N THR A 190 14.99 -14.60 2.08
CA THR A 190 15.24 -15.79 2.90
C THR A 190 13.96 -16.57 3.12
N GLN A 191 14.04 -17.84 3.52
CA GLN A 191 12.85 -18.64 3.86
C GLN A 191 12.03 -17.96 4.97
N ALA A 192 12.70 -17.39 5.98
CA ALA A 192 12.05 -16.69 7.07
C ALA A 192 11.32 -15.43 6.58
N SER A 193 11.93 -14.61 5.70
CA SER A 193 11.30 -13.40 5.18
C SER A 193 10.14 -13.72 4.22
N LYS A 194 10.25 -14.83 3.47
CA LYS A 194 9.17 -15.34 2.64
C LYS A 194 7.97 -15.75 3.49
N GLN A 195 8.20 -16.57 4.52
CA GLN A 195 7.13 -17.03 5.41
C GLN A 195 6.46 -15.87 6.15
N ALA A 196 7.26 -14.90 6.63
CA ALA A 196 6.72 -13.70 7.27
C ALA A 196 5.83 -12.89 6.32
N PHE A 197 6.22 -12.75 5.05
CA PHE A 197 5.42 -12.09 4.04
C PHE A 197 4.14 -12.88 3.70
N GLU A 198 4.20 -14.20 3.55
CA GLU A 198 3.05 -15.06 3.30
C GLU A 198 2.02 -14.96 4.44
N ASN A 199 2.49 -15.00 5.70
CA ASN A 199 1.64 -14.79 6.86
C ASN A 199 0.98 -13.40 6.87
N PHE A 200 1.74 -12.36 6.52
CA PHE A 200 1.23 -11.00 6.43
C PHE A 200 0.20 -10.84 5.30
N ALA A 201 0.46 -11.44 4.13
CA ALA A 201 -0.45 -11.43 2.98
C ALA A 201 -1.78 -12.12 3.33
N LEU A 202 -1.72 -13.29 3.98
CA LEU A 202 -2.91 -14.00 4.43
C LEU A 202 -3.68 -13.21 5.50
N ALA A 203 -2.98 -12.60 6.48
CA ALA A 203 -3.60 -11.73 7.47
C ALA A 203 -4.27 -10.50 6.84
N SER A 204 -3.66 -9.92 5.80
CA SER A 204 -4.22 -8.77 5.07
C SER A 204 -5.49 -9.16 4.32
N ARG A 205 -5.52 -10.35 3.71
CA ARG A 205 -6.71 -10.90 3.06
C ARG A 205 -7.84 -11.15 4.04
N VAL A 206 -7.54 -11.76 5.21
CA VAL A 206 -8.54 -11.97 6.27
C VAL A 206 -9.11 -10.63 6.74
N ARG A 207 -8.26 -9.62 7.01
CA ARG A 207 -8.73 -8.29 7.40
C ARG A 207 -9.63 -7.67 6.34
N ALA A 208 -9.26 -7.76 5.06
CA ALA A 208 -10.05 -7.20 3.97
C ALA A 208 -11.41 -7.90 3.84
N THR A 209 -11.45 -9.22 3.93
CA THR A 209 -12.70 -9.99 3.91
C THR A 209 -13.64 -9.57 5.04
N LEU A 210 -13.14 -9.46 6.27
CA LEU A 210 -13.96 -9.07 7.42
C LEU A 210 -14.39 -7.60 7.37
N ALA A 211 -13.50 -6.68 6.97
CA ALA A 211 -13.79 -5.24 6.92
C ALA A 211 -14.79 -4.85 5.83
N LEU A 212 -14.89 -5.64 4.76
CA LEU A 212 -15.73 -5.37 3.60
C LEU A 212 -17.00 -6.23 3.55
N ALA A 213 -17.12 -7.23 4.43
CA ALA A 213 -18.36 -7.97 4.61
C ALA A 213 -19.42 -7.05 5.26
N GLU A 214 -20.58 -6.91 4.60
CA GLU A 214 -21.66 -6.02 5.07
C GLU A 214 -22.14 -6.36 6.48
N ASP A 215 -22.23 -7.66 6.76
CA ASP A 215 -22.68 -8.21 8.03
C ASP A 215 -21.60 -8.20 9.13
N LEU A 216 -20.31 -7.96 8.79
CA LEU A 216 -19.20 -7.96 9.72
C LEU A 216 -18.48 -6.59 9.84
N SER A 217 -19.01 -5.54 9.26
CA SER A 217 -18.35 -4.21 9.17
C SER A 217 -18.01 -3.57 10.52
N GLN A 218 -18.62 -4.02 11.62
CA GLN A 218 -18.37 -3.53 12.98
C GLN A 218 -17.49 -4.45 13.82
N VAL A 219 -16.98 -5.54 13.27
CA VAL A 219 -16.06 -6.46 13.93
C VAL A 219 -14.71 -5.79 14.13
N ARG A 220 -14.20 -5.80 15.35
CA ARG A 220 -12.88 -5.26 15.70
C ARG A 220 -12.01 -6.38 16.23
N VAL A 221 -11.17 -6.92 15.39
CA VAL A 221 -10.33 -8.07 15.72
C VAL A 221 -8.87 -7.86 15.36
N GLU A 222 -8.02 -8.44 16.17
CA GLU A 222 -6.61 -8.70 15.86
C GLU A 222 -6.50 -10.07 15.20
N ILE A 223 -5.68 -10.17 14.16
CA ILE A 223 -5.46 -11.38 13.38
C ILE A 223 -3.99 -11.73 13.42
N LYS A 224 -3.68 -12.91 13.95
CA LYS A 224 -2.37 -13.52 13.95
C LYS A 224 -2.40 -14.73 13.02
N VAL A 225 -1.39 -14.85 12.18
CA VAL A 225 -1.26 -15.93 11.19
C VAL A 225 0.08 -16.62 11.37
N ASN A 226 0.05 -17.93 11.37
CA ASN A 226 1.24 -18.77 11.32
C ASN A 226 1.01 -19.94 10.36
N GLU A 227 1.63 -19.92 9.18
CA GLU A 227 1.57 -21.00 8.17
C GLU A 227 0.16 -21.50 7.84
N GLY A 228 -0.84 -20.61 7.86
CA GLY A 228 -2.25 -20.93 7.58
C GLY A 228 -3.10 -21.19 8.81
N ASP A 229 -2.51 -21.29 10.00
CA ASP A 229 -3.24 -21.29 11.27
C ASP A 229 -3.53 -19.84 11.67
N ILE A 230 -4.79 -19.56 11.98
CA ILE A 230 -5.29 -18.22 12.27
C ILE A 230 -5.75 -18.17 13.73
N ILE A 231 -5.31 -17.14 14.45
CA ILE A 231 -5.90 -16.76 15.73
C ILE A 231 -6.58 -15.40 15.54
N VAL A 232 -7.88 -15.36 15.79
CA VAL A 232 -8.70 -14.15 15.76
C VAL A 232 -9.12 -13.80 17.16
N SER A 233 -8.70 -12.66 17.66
CA SER A 233 -9.04 -12.18 19.01
C SER A 233 -9.61 -10.77 18.97
N GLY A 234 -10.55 -10.47 19.87
CA GLY A 234 -11.14 -9.14 19.92
C GLY A 234 -12.61 -9.13 20.31
N THR A 235 -13.35 -8.14 19.82
CA THR A 235 -14.73 -7.90 20.21
C THR A 235 -15.67 -7.90 19.00
N VAL A 236 -16.85 -8.47 19.21
CA VAL A 236 -17.95 -8.49 18.24
C VAL A 236 -19.22 -7.93 18.88
N PRO A 237 -20.10 -7.23 18.11
CA PRO A 237 -21.44 -6.87 18.59
C PRO A 237 -22.28 -8.10 18.93
N GLU A 238 -23.32 -7.93 19.77
CA GLU A 238 -24.22 -9.02 20.21
C GLU A 238 -24.89 -9.77 19.04
N TRP A 239 -25.15 -9.07 17.92
CA TRP A 239 -25.80 -9.67 16.75
C TRP A 239 -24.85 -10.42 15.83
N ILE A 240 -23.53 -10.41 16.11
CA ILE A 240 -22.52 -11.14 15.37
C ILE A 240 -22.01 -12.30 16.23
N THR A 241 -22.11 -13.51 15.73
CA THR A 241 -21.59 -14.68 16.41
C THR A 241 -20.14 -14.96 16.01
N ALA A 242 -19.36 -15.53 16.91
CA ALA A 242 -18.01 -16.01 16.59
C ALA A 242 -18.02 -16.99 15.40
N ARG A 243 -19.07 -17.80 15.27
CA ARG A 243 -19.23 -18.74 14.16
C ARG A 243 -19.35 -18.04 12.80
N GLN A 244 -20.07 -16.92 12.70
CA GLN A 244 -20.15 -16.15 11.47
C GLN A 244 -18.76 -15.63 11.07
N VAL A 245 -18.00 -15.06 11.99
CA VAL A 245 -16.64 -14.59 11.75
C VAL A 245 -15.75 -15.75 11.27
N VAL A 246 -15.77 -16.89 11.97
CA VAL A 246 -14.99 -18.08 11.59
C VAL A 246 -15.36 -18.57 10.20
N THR A 247 -16.65 -18.66 9.87
CA THR A 247 -17.13 -19.14 8.54
C THR A 247 -16.59 -18.26 7.41
N HIS A 248 -16.59 -16.92 7.57
CA HIS A 248 -16.03 -16.01 6.56
C HIS A 248 -14.53 -16.21 6.40
N ILE A 249 -13.81 -16.48 7.48
CA ILE A 249 -12.37 -16.69 7.45
C ILE A 249 -12.05 -18.04 6.79
N GLU A 250 -12.71 -19.13 7.19
CA GLU A 250 -12.49 -20.49 6.65
C GLU A 250 -12.73 -20.59 5.14
N ALA A 251 -13.56 -19.70 4.58
CA ALA A 251 -13.78 -19.61 3.14
C ALA A 251 -12.58 -19.06 2.34
N ILE A 252 -11.57 -18.48 3.02
CA ILE A 252 -10.41 -17.89 2.36
C ILE A 252 -9.39 -18.96 2.00
N PRO A 253 -8.96 -19.04 0.74
CA PRO A 253 -7.95 -20.02 0.32
C PRO A 253 -6.63 -19.88 1.10
N GLY A 254 -6.07 -21.01 1.54
CA GLY A 254 -4.81 -21.08 2.26
C GLY A 254 -4.95 -21.11 3.79
N ILE A 255 -6.17 -21.06 4.31
CA ILE A 255 -6.45 -21.23 5.75
C ILE A 255 -6.56 -22.71 6.08
N LYS A 256 -5.90 -23.14 7.15
CA LYS A 256 -5.89 -24.51 7.64
C LYS A 256 -6.80 -24.66 8.88
N HIS A 257 -6.57 -23.78 9.88
CA HIS A 257 -7.32 -23.79 11.12
C HIS A 257 -7.62 -22.36 11.58
N VAL A 258 -8.77 -22.18 12.24
CA VAL A 258 -9.17 -20.88 12.82
C VAL A 258 -9.52 -21.10 14.30
N GLN A 259 -8.78 -20.42 15.15
CA GLN A 259 -9.11 -20.26 16.58
C GLN A 259 -9.69 -18.86 16.78
N ALA A 260 -10.88 -18.77 17.40
CA ALA A 260 -11.57 -17.51 17.66
C ALA A 260 -11.69 -17.26 19.16
N ASP A 261 -10.97 -16.26 19.65
CA ASP A 261 -11.02 -15.76 21.02
C ASP A 261 -11.80 -14.44 21.06
N LEU A 262 -13.12 -14.52 20.81
CA LEU A 262 -13.99 -13.36 20.63
C LEU A 262 -14.87 -13.10 21.85
N THR A 263 -14.94 -11.85 22.28
CA THR A 263 -15.81 -11.38 23.37
C THR A 263 -16.95 -10.55 22.78
N THR A 264 -18.17 -10.80 23.24
CA THR A 264 -19.36 -10.05 22.83
C THR A 264 -19.47 -8.75 23.61
N LEU A 265 -19.65 -7.62 22.92
CA LEU A 265 -19.94 -6.33 23.54
C LEU A 265 -21.46 -6.14 23.68
N PRO A 266 -21.97 -5.83 24.90
CA PRO A 266 -23.38 -5.48 25.10
C PRO A 266 -23.77 -4.23 24.28
N SER A 267 -24.99 -4.24 23.74
CA SER A 267 -25.52 -3.13 22.91
C SER A 267 -25.57 -1.77 23.64
N SER A 268 -25.56 -1.76 24.96
CA SER A 268 -25.58 -0.53 25.77
C SER A 268 -24.30 0.29 25.77
N LEU A 269 -23.18 -0.26 25.29
CA LEU A 269 -21.88 0.45 25.24
C LEU A 269 -21.57 1.04 23.85
N GLY A 270 -22.43 0.80 22.85
CA GLY A 270 -22.24 1.28 21.46
C GLY A 270 -22.88 2.63 21.14
N MET A 271 -23.55 3.30 22.08
CA MET A 271 -24.28 4.55 21.84
C MET A 271 -23.73 5.76 22.60
N THR A 272 -22.42 5.87 22.76
CA THR A 272 -21.83 7.13 23.26
C THR A 272 -20.77 7.63 22.27
N SER A 273 -21.23 8.66 21.54
CA SER A 273 -20.53 9.68 20.75
C SER A 273 -20.00 9.28 19.39
#